data_b4519e5c5026f1554da77c3d1625415d
#
_entry.id   b4519e5c5026f1554da77c3d1625415d
#
_cell.length_a   1.000
_cell.length_b   1.000
_cell.length_c   1.000
_cell.angle_alpha   90.00
_cell.angle_beta   90.00
_cell.angle_gamma   90.00
#
_symmetry.space_group_name_H-M   'P 1'
#
loop_
_entity.id
_entity.type
_entity.pdbx_description
1 polymer ?
#
loop_
_entity_poly.entity_id
_entity_poly.type
_entity_poly.pdbx_seq_one_letter_code
_entity_poly.pdbx_strand_id
1 'polypeptide(L)'
;LSGIPHVYDLTHYIALVLKHIYEEDEVFKIFNQKMSRMRGSKCLSKVGHIVPPNQRSHSRFMNLKPISDWGMAVLNFLEQHDKAECYEEEKKALKWVEDYQNHIQELFHLNKKINEIQQLLKSEGICDKNIGICKEKMSDFQAPRLQLFRSKLNEYFDQTKRALHVHQKVLCSSDIIESTFGKYKNYMQGNPMIGITDLSLSIGAFTGNLEKEEVNQACEENTVRDVQEWSKKNIAKTVFSKRKELLKVG
;
A
#
# COMPACT_ATOMS: atom_id res chain seq x y z
N LEU A 1 16.28 -17.77 14.84
CA LEU A 1 14.92 -17.71 14.25
C LEU A 1 14.72 -18.79 13.16
N SER A 2 15.53 -19.88 13.19
CA SER A 2 15.35 -21.00 12.29
C SER A 2 14.06 -21.74 12.67
N GLY A 3 13.10 -21.81 11.73
CA GLY A 3 11.82 -22.51 11.91
C GLY A 3 10.57 -21.62 11.81
N ILE A 4 10.71 -20.30 11.75
CA ILE A 4 9.58 -19.42 11.52
C ILE A 4 9.39 -19.24 10.00
N PRO A 5 8.21 -19.59 9.43
CA PRO A 5 7.98 -19.42 8.01
C PRO A 5 8.00 -17.94 7.64
N HIS A 6 8.77 -17.60 6.61
CA HIS A 6 8.79 -16.27 6.04
C HIS A 6 7.73 -16.17 4.94
N VAL A 7 6.74 -15.32 5.13
CA VAL A 7 5.70 -15.02 4.13
C VAL A 7 5.89 -13.58 3.65
N TYR A 8 6.00 -13.41 2.35
CA TYR A 8 6.08 -12.08 1.75
C TYR A 8 4.78 -11.30 1.97
N ASP A 9 4.90 -10.00 2.22
CA ASP A 9 3.72 -9.12 2.29
C ASP A 9 2.95 -9.13 0.98
N LEU A 10 1.68 -9.48 1.03
CA LEU A 10 0.81 -9.63 -0.13
C LEU A 10 0.64 -8.31 -0.90
N THR A 11 0.48 -7.19 -0.18
CA THR A 11 0.24 -5.88 -0.80
C THR A 11 1.46 -5.44 -1.60
N HIS A 12 2.65 -5.60 -1.02
CA HIS A 12 3.91 -5.30 -1.69
C HIS A 12 4.16 -6.25 -2.87
N TYR A 13 3.87 -7.54 -2.72
CA TYR A 13 4.01 -8.49 -3.82
C TYR A 13 3.10 -8.14 -5.00
N ILE A 14 1.82 -7.85 -4.73
CA ILE A 14 0.86 -7.43 -5.77
C ILE A 14 1.36 -6.15 -6.46
N ALA A 15 1.87 -5.17 -5.72
CA ALA A 15 2.42 -3.95 -6.31
C ALA A 15 3.62 -4.22 -7.24
N LEU A 16 4.50 -5.16 -6.89
CA LEU A 16 5.60 -5.59 -7.76
C LEU A 16 5.10 -6.28 -9.04
N VAL A 17 4.08 -7.13 -8.93
CA VAL A 17 3.46 -7.77 -10.10
C VAL A 17 2.81 -6.73 -11.02
N LEU A 18 2.05 -5.77 -10.46
CA LEU A 18 1.44 -4.69 -11.22
C LEU A 18 2.50 -3.80 -11.88
N LYS A 19 3.59 -3.51 -11.17
CA LYS A 19 4.74 -2.81 -11.74
C LYS A 19 5.29 -3.56 -12.94
N HIS A 20 5.55 -4.84 -12.82
CA HIS A 20 6.05 -5.68 -13.91
C HIS A 20 5.14 -5.69 -15.14
N ILE A 21 3.81 -5.67 -14.93
CA ILE A 21 2.81 -5.70 -16.02
C ILE A 21 2.68 -4.34 -16.71
N TYR A 22 2.68 -3.23 -15.95
CA TYR A 22 2.26 -1.92 -16.46
C TYR A 22 3.39 -0.90 -16.59
N GLU A 23 4.58 -1.10 -16.00
CA GLU A 23 5.65 -0.09 -16.02
C GLU A 23 6.12 0.23 -17.44
N GLU A 24 6.23 -0.79 -18.28
CA GLU A 24 6.67 -0.66 -19.68
C GLU A 24 5.51 -0.66 -20.68
N ASP A 25 4.27 -0.73 -20.21
CA ASP A 25 3.10 -0.70 -21.08
C ASP A 25 2.85 0.70 -21.66
N GLU A 26 2.97 0.84 -22.96
CA GLU A 26 2.85 2.12 -23.66
C GLU A 26 1.46 2.76 -23.50
N VAL A 27 0.38 1.95 -23.51
CA VAL A 27 -0.99 2.43 -23.34
C VAL A 27 -1.15 3.04 -21.94
N PHE A 28 -0.66 2.34 -20.92
CA PHE A 28 -0.67 2.82 -19.54
C PHE A 28 0.17 4.09 -19.36
N LYS A 29 1.35 4.16 -19.97
CA LYS A 29 2.23 5.35 -19.93
C LYS A 29 1.54 6.57 -20.53
N ILE A 30 0.98 6.42 -21.74
CA ILE A 30 0.31 7.53 -22.44
C ILE A 30 -0.95 7.96 -21.70
N PHE A 31 -1.75 7.01 -21.20
CA PHE A 31 -2.93 7.30 -20.39
C PHE A 31 -2.58 8.13 -19.13
N ASN A 32 -1.55 7.71 -18.39
CA ASN A 32 -1.07 8.44 -17.20
C ASN A 32 -0.54 9.85 -17.55
N GLN A 33 0.14 10.01 -18.68
CA GLN A 33 0.59 11.33 -19.14
C GLN A 33 -0.57 12.26 -19.48
N LYS A 34 -1.61 11.74 -20.18
CA LYS A 34 -2.82 12.52 -20.48
C LYS A 34 -3.55 12.93 -19.20
N MET A 35 -3.70 12.01 -18.22
CA MET A 35 -4.27 12.34 -16.91
C MET A 35 -3.47 13.44 -16.19
N SER A 36 -2.15 13.34 -16.15
CA SER A 36 -1.29 14.32 -15.51
C SER A 36 -1.39 15.71 -16.18
N ARG A 37 -1.42 15.74 -17.51
CA ARG A 37 -1.61 16.99 -18.28
C ARG A 37 -2.97 17.61 -18.01
N MET A 38 -4.05 16.81 -18.05
CA MET A 38 -5.40 17.30 -17.75
C MET A 38 -5.47 17.90 -16.34
N ARG A 39 -4.95 17.20 -15.33
CA ARG A 39 -4.92 17.70 -13.96
C ARG A 39 -4.13 19.01 -13.86
N GLY A 40 -2.93 19.08 -14.42
CA GLY A 40 -2.09 20.29 -14.38
C GLY A 40 -2.71 21.49 -15.09
N SER A 41 -3.43 21.28 -16.19
CA SER A 41 -4.01 22.37 -16.98
C SER A 41 -5.43 22.77 -16.59
N LYS A 42 -6.20 21.85 -15.96
CA LYS A 42 -7.65 22.06 -15.74
C LYS A 42 -8.06 22.16 -14.27
N CYS A 43 -7.16 21.88 -13.29
CA CYS A 43 -7.52 21.87 -11.87
C CYS A 43 -8.08 23.21 -11.35
N LEU A 44 -7.71 24.33 -11.95
CA LEU A 44 -8.22 25.68 -11.61
C LEU A 44 -9.22 26.23 -12.63
N SER A 45 -9.68 25.41 -13.58
CA SER A 45 -10.68 25.82 -14.58
C SER A 45 -12.10 25.44 -14.12
N LYS A 46 -13.11 25.84 -14.92
CA LYS A 46 -14.51 25.49 -14.67
C LYS A 46 -14.75 23.98 -14.54
N VAL A 47 -13.94 23.17 -15.23
CA VAL A 47 -13.99 21.71 -15.20
C VAL A 47 -13.04 21.10 -14.18
N GLY A 48 -12.54 21.88 -13.22
CA GLY A 48 -11.60 21.42 -12.18
C GLY A 48 -12.14 20.31 -11.28
N HIS A 49 -13.47 20.22 -11.16
CA HIS A 49 -14.16 19.19 -10.34
C HIS A 49 -14.13 17.79 -10.94
N ILE A 50 -13.83 17.64 -12.25
CA ILE A 50 -13.78 16.34 -12.94
C ILE A 50 -12.36 15.87 -13.27
N VAL A 51 -11.33 16.59 -12.83
CA VAL A 51 -9.95 16.20 -13.12
C VAL A 51 -9.58 14.87 -12.49
N PRO A 52 -8.67 14.10 -13.11
CA PRO A 52 -8.26 12.81 -12.58
C PRO A 52 -7.60 12.93 -11.20
N PRO A 53 -7.58 11.83 -10.41
CA PRO A 53 -6.94 11.81 -9.11
C PRO A 53 -5.44 12.09 -9.21
N ASN A 54 -4.87 12.60 -8.10
CA ASN A 54 -3.44 12.83 -8.04
C ASN A 54 -2.68 11.50 -8.06
N GLN A 55 -1.70 11.40 -8.96
CA GLN A 55 -0.85 10.23 -9.08
C GLN A 55 0.38 10.42 -8.18
N ARG A 56 0.57 9.52 -7.22
CA ARG A 56 1.78 9.50 -6.39
C ARG A 56 2.94 8.92 -7.21
N SER A 57 4.08 9.60 -7.23
CA SER A 57 5.31 9.08 -7.86
C SER A 57 5.85 7.86 -7.12
N HIS A 58 5.81 7.92 -5.77
CA HIS A 58 6.17 6.81 -4.92
C HIS A 58 4.96 5.90 -4.68
N SER A 59 5.18 4.60 -4.70
CA SER A 59 4.14 3.59 -4.47
C SER A 59 2.98 3.63 -5.48
N ARG A 60 3.24 4.07 -6.73
CA ARG A 60 2.23 4.18 -7.79
C ARG A 60 1.42 2.90 -7.94
N PHE A 61 2.11 1.75 -7.99
CA PHE A 61 1.47 0.45 -8.22
C PHE A 61 0.80 -0.16 -6.98
N MET A 62 0.93 0.45 -5.80
CA MET A 62 0.19 0.03 -4.60
C MET A 62 -1.25 0.51 -4.60
N ASN A 63 -1.59 1.53 -5.38
CA ASN A 63 -2.92 2.11 -5.39
C ASN A 63 -3.33 2.62 -6.77
N LEU A 64 -3.64 1.70 -7.67
CA LEU A 64 -4.20 1.99 -9.01
C LEU A 64 -5.73 2.15 -8.98
N LYS A 65 -6.38 1.81 -7.87
CA LYS A 65 -7.84 1.86 -7.73
C LYS A 65 -8.43 3.25 -8.03
N PRO A 66 -7.94 4.38 -7.47
CA PRO A 66 -8.49 5.69 -7.77
C PRO A 66 -8.45 6.05 -9.27
N ILE A 67 -7.43 5.57 -9.98
CA ILE A 67 -7.29 5.81 -11.44
C ILE A 67 -8.34 5.02 -12.21
N SER A 68 -8.51 3.74 -11.90
CA SER A 68 -9.50 2.90 -12.56
C SER A 68 -10.94 3.30 -12.23
N ASP A 69 -11.21 3.67 -10.97
CA ASP A 69 -12.54 4.14 -10.56
C ASP A 69 -12.90 5.47 -11.25
N TRP A 70 -11.96 6.42 -11.31
CA TRP A 70 -12.16 7.66 -12.04
C TRP A 70 -12.41 7.40 -13.53
N GLY A 71 -11.61 6.55 -14.17
CA GLY A 71 -11.77 6.20 -15.57
C GLY A 71 -13.16 5.60 -15.86
N MET A 72 -13.60 4.65 -15.03
CA MET A 72 -14.95 4.06 -15.16
C MET A 72 -16.07 5.07 -14.93
N ALA A 73 -15.92 5.96 -13.93
CA ALA A 73 -16.89 7.02 -13.68
C ALA A 73 -17.02 7.97 -14.89
N VAL A 74 -15.89 8.32 -15.52
CA VAL A 74 -15.87 9.15 -16.73
C VAL A 74 -16.54 8.45 -17.90
N LEU A 75 -16.23 7.17 -18.16
CA LEU A 75 -16.88 6.41 -19.24
C LEU A 75 -18.40 6.32 -19.05
N ASN A 76 -18.85 6.03 -17.84
CA ASN A 76 -20.27 5.99 -17.50
C ASN A 76 -20.94 7.39 -17.68
N PHE A 77 -20.24 8.45 -17.27
CA PHE A 77 -20.74 9.81 -17.45
C PHE A 77 -20.92 10.16 -18.94
N LEU A 78 -19.92 9.86 -19.77
CA LEU A 78 -19.99 10.11 -21.22
C LEU A 78 -21.11 9.33 -21.89
N GLU A 79 -21.28 8.06 -21.54
CA GLU A 79 -22.36 7.21 -22.06
C GLU A 79 -23.75 7.74 -21.67
N GLN A 80 -23.96 8.11 -20.40
CA GLN A 80 -25.24 8.60 -19.88
C GLN A 80 -25.63 9.94 -20.47
N HIS A 81 -24.67 10.80 -20.83
CA HIS A 81 -24.91 12.17 -21.30
C HIS A 81 -24.57 12.38 -22.78
N ASP A 82 -24.35 11.32 -23.54
CA ASP A 82 -23.98 11.41 -24.97
C ASP A 82 -24.93 12.32 -25.77
N LYS A 83 -26.25 12.16 -25.58
CA LYS A 83 -27.30 12.90 -26.28
C LYS A 83 -27.80 14.14 -25.54
N ALA A 84 -27.27 14.44 -24.35
CA ALA A 84 -27.72 15.57 -23.57
C ALA A 84 -27.04 16.87 -24.05
N GLU A 85 -27.79 17.95 -24.21
CA GLU A 85 -27.24 19.27 -24.55
C GLU A 85 -26.53 19.98 -23.38
N CYS A 86 -26.53 19.34 -22.19
CA CYS A 86 -25.81 19.82 -21.01
C CYS A 86 -24.39 19.23 -20.92
N TYR A 87 -23.53 19.84 -20.10
CA TYR A 87 -22.17 19.38 -19.81
C TYR A 87 -21.21 19.39 -21.03
N GLU A 88 -21.39 20.30 -21.98
CA GLU A 88 -20.56 20.35 -23.19
C GLU A 88 -19.07 20.58 -22.91
N GLU A 89 -18.73 21.44 -21.92
CA GLU A 89 -17.35 21.69 -21.54
C GLU A 89 -16.72 20.43 -20.91
N GLU A 90 -17.46 19.71 -20.05
CA GLU A 90 -17.05 18.49 -19.40
C GLU A 90 -16.87 17.36 -20.41
N LYS A 91 -17.86 17.12 -21.28
CA LYS A 91 -17.78 16.11 -22.35
C LYS A 91 -16.56 16.35 -23.23
N LYS A 92 -16.36 17.58 -23.69
CA LYS A 92 -15.18 17.95 -24.49
C LYS A 92 -13.86 17.70 -23.77
N ALA A 93 -13.80 18.01 -22.47
CA ALA A 93 -12.61 17.80 -21.68
C ALA A 93 -12.30 16.33 -21.43
N LEU A 94 -13.32 15.46 -21.37
CA LEU A 94 -13.21 14.04 -20.99
C LEU A 94 -13.21 13.09 -22.20
N LYS A 95 -13.63 13.50 -23.39
CA LYS A 95 -13.82 12.63 -24.57
C LYS A 95 -12.61 11.74 -24.88
N TRP A 96 -11.41 12.21 -24.66
CA TRP A 96 -10.18 11.45 -24.91
C TRP A 96 -10.07 10.17 -24.07
N VAL A 97 -10.87 10.04 -23.00
CA VAL A 97 -10.88 8.85 -22.11
C VAL A 97 -11.47 7.64 -22.82
N GLU A 98 -12.39 7.86 -23.77
CA GLU A 98 -13.00 6.80 -24.57
C GLU A 98 -11.97 5.98 -25.36
N ASP A 99 -10.89 6.63 -25.83
CA ASP A 99 -9.78 5.95 -26.53
C ASP A 99 -9.13 4.84 -25.68
N TYR A 100 -9.33 4.88 -24.35
CA TYR A 100 -8.74 3.97 -23.38
C TYR A 100 -9.76 3.05 -22.71
N GLN A 101 -10.99 2.96 -23.24
CA GLN A 101 -12.10 2.22 -22.63
C GLN A 101 -11.69 0.79 -22.24
N ASN A 102 -11.14 0.01 -23.17
CA ASN A 102 -10.76 -1.38 -22.93
C ASN A 102 -9.69 -1.48 -21.82
N HIS A 103 -8.73 -0.57 -21.82
CA HIS A 103 -7.67 -0.52 -20.82
C HIS A 103 -8.21 -0.18 -19.42
N ILE A 104 -9.12 0.79 -19.34
CA ILE A 104 -9.77 1.22 -18.09
C ILE A 104 -10.63 0.08 -17.53
N GLN A 105 -11.42 -0.59 -18.36
CA GLN A 105 -12.26 -1.71 -17.95
C GLN A 105 -11.44 -2.90 -17.45
N GLU A 106 -10.35 -3.24 -18.15
CA GLU A 106 -9.41 -4.28 -17.72
C GLU A 106 -8.79 -3.94 -16.36
N LEU A 107 -8.28 -2.71 -16.19
CA LEU A 107 -7.66 -2.25 -14.96
C LEU A 107 -8.66 -2.19 -13.79
N PHE A 108 -9.89 -1.75 -14.05
CA PHE A 108 -10.97 -1.72 -13.06
C PHE A 108 -11.35 -3.14 -12.61
N HIS A 109 -11.52 -4.06 -13.54
CA HIS A 109 -11.80 -5.46 -13.24
C HIS A 109 -10.68 -6.08 -12.39
N LEU A 110 -9.42 -5.88 -12.78
CA LEU A 110 -8.25 -6.34 -12.04
C LEU A 110 -8.22 -5.78 -10.61
N ASN A 111 -8.40 -4.46 -10.45
CA ASN A 111 -8.39 -3.83 -9.12
C ASN A 111 -9.53 -4.32 -8.23
N LYS A 112 -10.71 -4.58 -8.78
CA LYS A 112 -11.83 -5.16 -8.03
C LYS A 112 -11.44 -6.52 -7.45
N LYS A 113 -10.87 -7.42 -8.27
CA LYS A 113 -10.43 -8.75 -7.83
C LYS A 113 -9.28 -8.67 -6.82
N ILE A 114 -8.31 -7.77 -7.04
CA ILE A 114 -7.22 -7.52 -6.07
C ILE A 114 -7.78 -7.13 -4.71
N ASN A 115 -8.73 -6.19 -4.65
CA ASN A 115 -9.33 -5.77 -3.39
C ASN A 115 -10.05 -6.94 -2.69
N GLU A 116 -10.81 -7.76 -3.41
CA GLU A 116 -11.49 -8.93 -2.86
C GLU A 116 -10.49 -9.95 -2.28
N ILE A 117 -9.39 -10.21 -3.01
CA ILE A 117 -8.33 -11.13 -2.57
C ILE A 117 -7.60 -10.58 -1.33
N GLN A 118 -7.25 -9.29 -1.35
CA GLN A 118 -6.58 -8.65 -0.22
C GLN A 118 -7.46 -8.62 1.02
N GLN A 119 -8.75 -8.29 0.89
CA GLN A 119 -9.69 -8.33 2.01
C GLN A 119 -9.79 -9.72 2.63
N LEU A 120 -9.97 -10.76 1.81
CA LEU A 120 -10.04 -12.13 2.29
C LEU A 120 -8.75 -12.54 3.04
N LEU A 121 -7.60 -12.34 2.41
CA LEU A 121 -6.33 -12.81 2.96
C LEU A 121 -5.82 -11.98 4.14
N LYS A 122 -6.12 -10.68 4.19
CA LYS A 122 -5.78 -9.84 5.36
C LYS A 122 -6.67 -10.14 6.57
N SER A 123 -7.95 -10.41 6.36
CA SER A 123 -8.89 -10.71 7.46
C SER A 123 -8.77 -12.15 7.95
N GLU A 124 -8.61 -13.10 7.04
CA GLU A 124 -8.64 -14.52 7.37
C GLU A 124 -7.28 -15.21 7.33
N GLY A 125 -6.24 -14.57 6.80
CA GLY A 125 -4.92 -15.16 6.60
C GLY A 125 -4.83 -16.12 5.42
N ILE A 126 -3.60 -16.55 5.10
CA ILE A 126 -3.32 -17.56 4.06
C ILE A 126 -3.46 -18.96 4.64
N CYS A 127 -4.28 -19.77 3.99
CA CYS A 127 -4.40 -21.22 4.18
C CYS A 127 -4.88 -21.86 2.87
N ASP A 128 -4.85 -23.18 2.76
CA ASP A 128 -5.25 -23.88 1.52
C ASP A 128 -6.65 -23.53 1.03
N LYS A 129 -7.62 -23.43 1.96
CA LYS A 129 -8.99 -23.04 1.64
C LYS A 129 -9.04 -21.66 0.98
N ASN A 130 -8.41 -20.67 1.60
CA ASN A 130 -8.46 -19.27 1.13
C ASN A 130 -7.69 -19.09 -0.18
N ILE A 131 -6.59 -19.84 -0.38
CA ILE A 131 -5.89 -19.90 -1.68
C ILE A 131 -6.80 -20.44 -2.76
N GLY A 132 -7.58 -21.50 -2.48
CA GLY A 132 -8.58 -22.04 -3.42
C GLY A 132 -9.59 -20.98 -3.84
N ILE A 133 -10.17 -20.25 -2.89
CA ILE A 133 -11.11 -19.15 -3.16
C ILE A 133 -10.45 -18.05 -4.01
N CYS A 134 -9.20 -17.67 -3.72
CA CYS A 134 -8.48 -16.68 -4.51
C CYS A 134 -8.25 -17.14 -5.96
N LYS A 135 -7.91 -18.41 -6.18
CA LYS A 135 -7.75 -18.99 -7.53
C LYS A 135 -9.07 -18.98 -8.31
N GLU A 136 -10.18 -19.30 -7.64
CA GLU A 136 -11.52 -19.24 -8.23
C GLU A 136 -11.91 -17.82 -8.64
N LYS A 137 -11.64 -16.81 -7.77
CA LYS A 137 -11.91 -15.39 -8.06
C LYS A 137 -11.20 -14.88 -9.31
N MET A 138 -10.10 -15.51 -9.71
CA MET A 138 -9.32 -15.16 -10.90
C MET A 138 -9.61 -16.09 -12.10
N SER A 139 -10.63 -16.94 -12.05
CA SER A 139 -10.95 -17.90 -13.11
C SER A 139 -11.39 -17.22 -14.40
N ASP A 140 -12.00 -16.03 -14.30
CA ASP A 140 -12.50 -15.22 -15.42
C ASP A 140 -11.42 -14.34 -16.09
N PHE A 141 -10.16 -14.44 -15.65
CA PHE A 141 -9.04 -13.69 -16.22
C PHE A 141 -8.62 -14.27 -17.60
N GLN A 142 -9.11 -13.66 -18.69
CA GLN A 142 -8.84 -14.06 -20.05
C GLN A 142 -7.82 -13.18 -20.78
N ALA A 143 -7.80 -11.86 -20.50
CA ALA A 143 -6.85 -10.96 -21.14
C ALA A 143 -5.39 -11.31 -20.77
N PRO A 144 -4.41 -11.12 -21.67
CA PRO A 144 -3.02 -11.53 -21.45
C PRO A 144 -2.41 -10.96 -20.15
N ARG A 145 -2.67 -9.69 -19.83
CA ARG A 145 -2.19 -9.05 -18.59
C ARG A 145 -2.83 -9.66 -17.35
N LEU A 146 -4.12 -9.98 -17.40
CA LEU A 146 -4.84 -10.63 -16.30
C LEU A 146 -4.35 -12.07 -16.10
N GLN A 147 -4.06 -12.80 -17.18
CA GLN A 147 -3.46 -14.13 -17.10
C GLN A 147 -2.06 -14.10 -16.50
N LEU A 148 -1.24 -13.10 -16.87
CA LEU A 148 0.08 -12.90 -16.28
C LEU A 148 -0.02 -12.60 -14.78
N PHE A 149 -0.94 -11.72 -14.37
CA PHE A 149 -1.21 -11.44 -12.97
C PHE A 149 -1.61 -12.72 -12.21
N ARG A 150 -2.55 -13.49 -12.75
CA ARG A 150 -2.99 -14.78 -12.18
C ARG A 150 -1.82 -15.77 -12.02
N SER A 151 -0.97 -15.88 -13.05
CA SER A 151 0.20 -16.74 -13.00
C SER A 151 1.16 -16.34 -11.87
N LYS A 152 1.49 -15.06 -11.77
CA LYS A 152 2.38 -14.54 -10.73
C LYS A 152 1.80 -14.69 -9.32
N LEU A 153 0.52 -14.46 -9.14
CA LEU A 153 -0.12 -14.65 -7.84
C LEU A 153 -0.20 -16.14 -7.45
N ASN A 154 -0.37 -17.03 -8.42
CA ASN A 154 -0.28 -18.48 -8.17
C ASN A 154 1.13 -18.90 -7.76
N GLU A 155 2.19 -18.36 -8.37
CA GLU A 155 3.58 -18.57 -7.94
C GLU A 155 3.78 -18.16 -6.47
N TYR A 156 3.23 -17.00 -6.07
CA TYR A 156 3.25 -16.55 -4.67
C TYR A 156 2.55 -17.53 -3.74
N PHE A 157 1.37 -18.02 -4.10
CA PHE A 157 0.64 -18.98 -3.29
C PHE A 157 1.39 -20.31 -3.15
N ASP A 158 1.98 -20.81 -4.24
CA ASP A 158 2.71 -22.06 -4.22
C ASP A 158 4.02 -21.95 -3.40
N GLN A 159 4.70 -20.80 -3.46
CA GLN A 159 5.85 -20.51 -2.59
C GLN A 159 5.44 -20.44 -1.11
N THR A 160 4.34 -19.74 -0.83
CA THR A 160 3.82 -19.61 0.54
C THR A 160 3.41 -20.96 1.11
N LYS A 161 2.74 -21.83 0.33
CA LYS A 161 2.39 -23.20 0.74
C LYS A 161 3.59 -24.05 1.16
N ARG A 162 4.70 -23.93 0.44
CA ARG A 162 5.95 -24.66 0.80
C ARG A 162 6.53 -24.22 2.14
N ALA A 163 6.30 -22.96 2.51
CA ALA A 163 6.75 -22.40 3.78
C ALA A 163 5.80 -22.69 4.95
N LEU A 164 4.54 -23.08 4.68
CA LEU A 164 3.54 -23.39 5.70
C LEU A 164 3.55 -24.88 6.06
N HIS A 165 3.40 -25.15 7.34
CA HIS A 165 3.06 -26.51 7.80
C HIS A 165 1.59 -26.81 7.51
N VAL A 166 1.26 -28.11 7.36
CA VAL A 166 -0.13 -28.56 7.13
C VAL A 166 -1.06 -27.97 8.20
N HIS A 167 -2.18 -27.39 7.76
CA HIS A 167 -3.21 -26.75 8.59
C HIS A 167 -2.81 -25.45 9.29
N GLN A 168 -1.64 -24.89 9.03
CA GLN A 168 -1.26 -23.60 9.57
C GLN A 168 -1.95 -22.45 8.80
N LYS A 169 -2.45 -21.49 9.54
CA LYS A 169 -3.00 -20.23 9.03
C LYS A 169 -2.03 -19.10 9.35
N VAL A 170 -1.61 -18.33 8.37
CA VAL A 170 -0.57 -17.31 8.54
C VAL A 170 -1.03 -15.97 7.99
N LEU A 171 -0.68 -14.89 8.70
CA LEU A 171 -0.87 -13.54 8.22
C LEU A 171 0.10 -13.23 7.07
N CYS A 172 -0.38 -12.50 6.07
CA CYS A 172 0.38 -12.12 4.88
C CYS A 172 0.46 -10.59 4.69
N SER A 173 0.29 -9.84 5.76
CA SER A 173 0.29 -8.38 5.72
C SER A 173 1.19 -7.83 6.82
N SER A 174 1.97 -6.80 6.48
CA SER A 174 2.75 -5.97 7.41
C SER A 174 1.95 -4.80 7.99
N ASP A 175 0.65 -4.71 7.71
CA ASP A 175 -0.20 -3.56 8.08
C ASP A 175 -0.15 -3.24 9.58
N ILE A 176 -0.06 -4.25 10.45
CA ILE A 176 0.04 -4.06 11.91
C ILE A 176 1.35 -3.35 12.24
N ILE A 177 2.46 -3.81 11.66
CA ILE A 177 3.79 -3.24 11.86
C ILE A 177 3.82 -1.80 11.32
N GLU A 178 3.31 -1.60 10.09
CA GLU A 178 3.27 -0.27 9.45
C GLU A 178 2.38 0.71 10.24
N SER A 179 1.22 0.25 10.74
CA SER A 179 0.34 1.05 11.59
C SER A 179 1.06 1.46 12.89
N THR A 180 1.78 0.54 13.52
CA THR A 180 2.55 0.79 14.74
C THR A 180 3.64 1.83 14.49
N PHE A 181 4.42 1.66 13.41
CA PHE A 181 5.41 2.67 13.02
C PHE A 181 4.77 4.01 12.62
N GLY A 182 3.59 3.98 12.02
CA GLY A 182 2.81 5.19 11.70
C GLY A 182 2.44 5.97 12.96
N LYS A 183 1.91 5.29 13.98
CA LYS A 183 1.60 5.90 15.30
C LYS A 183 2.86 6.50 15.94
N TYR A 184 3.95 5.75 15.97
CA TYR A 184 5.23 6.23 16.48
C TYR A 184 5.72 7.48 15.72
N LYS A 185 5.71 7.46 14.39
CA LYS A 185 6.09 8.62 13.57
C LYS A 185 5.23 9.84 13.87
N ASN A 186 3.91 9.68 14.00
CA ASN A 186 3.01 10.78 14.32
C ASN A 186 3.32 11.37 15.70
N TYR A 187 3.63 10.53 16.67
CA TYR A 187 4.08 10.98 17.99
C TYR A 187 5.38 11.79 17.92
N MET A 188 6.29 11.41 17.01
CA MET A 188 7.60 12.03 16.82
C MET A 188 7.59 13.27 15.90
N GLN A 189 6.49 13.55 15.18
CA GLN A 189 6.41 14.63 14.18
C GLN A 189 6.70 16.05 14.74
N GLY A 190 6.60 16.24 16.05
CA GLY A 190 6.96 17.50 16.70
C GLY A 190 8.46 17.81 16.70
N ASN A 191 9.33 16.86 16.36
CA ASN A 191 10.77 17.10 16.34
C ASN A 191 11.47 16.28 15.23
N PRO A 192 11.65 16.85 14.03
CA PRO A 192 12.27 16.16 12.89
C PRO A 192 13.76 15.82 13.09
N MET A 193 14.40 16.36 14.13
CA MET A 193 15.80 16.10 14.46
C MET A 193 15.99 14.91 15.42
N ILE A 194 14.91 14.28 15.87
CA ILE A 194 15.02 13.09 16.72
C ILE A 194 15.45 11.90 15.84
N GLY A 195 16.67 11.43 16.08
CA GLY A 195 17.16 10.16 15.57
C GLY A 195 16.56 8.97 16.35
N ILE A 196 17.17 7.79 16.21
CA ILE A 196 16.85 6.64 17.06
C ILE A 196 17.28 6.98 18.49
N THR A 197 16.31 7.20 19.36
CA THR A 197 16.48 7.51 20.78
C THR A 197 15.85 6.41 21.61
N ASP A 198 16.01 6.50 22.94
CA ASP A 198 15.38 5.60 23.91
C ASP A 198 13.85 5.53 23.71
N LEU A 199 13.24 6.58 23.16
CA LEU A 199 11.83 6.60 22.80
C LEU A 199 11.45 5.53 21.73
N SER A 200 12.43 5.04 20.93
CA SER A 200 12.19 3.92 20.03
C SER A 200 11.76 2.64 20.77
N LEU A 201 12.14 2.50 22.03
CA LEU A 201 11.71 1.39 22.89
C LEU A 201 10.22 1.44 23.20
N SER A 202 9.62 2.64 23.17
CA SER A 202 8.18 2.82 23.37
C SER A 202 7.31 2.29 22.22
N ILE A 203 7.90 1.89 21.08
CA ILE A 203 7.15 1.35 19.94
C ILE A 203 6.28 0.16 20.37
N GLY A 204 6.78 -0.69 21.29
CA GLY A 204 6.01 -1.80 21.83
C GLY A 204 4.72 -1.37 22.53
N ALA A 205 4.69 -0.20 23.17
CA ALA A 205 3.50 0.34 23.82
C ALA A 205 2.37 0.71 22.86
N PHE A 206 2.66 0.90 21.55
CA PHE A 206 1.64 1.18 20.53
C PHE A 206 1.00 -0.08 19.94
N THR A 207 1.44 -1.28 20.35
CA THR A 207 0.95 -2.57 19.81
C THR A 207 -0.17 -3.18 20.64
N GLY A 208 -0.37 -2.75 21.90
CA GLY A 208 -1.37 -3.27 22.83
C GLY A 208 -2.21 -2.18 23.47
N ASN A 209 -3.27 -2.58 24.13
CA ASN A 209 -3.97 -1.74 25.09
C ASN A 209 -3.25 -1.91 26.44
N LEU A 210 -2.50 -0.91 26.86
CA LEU A 210 -1.91 -0.89 28.19
C LEU A 210 -3.00 -0.58 29.22
N GLU A 211 -3.18 -1.45 30.17
CA GLU A 211 -4.07 -1.23 31.29
C GLU A 211 -3.40 -0.28 32.31
N LYS A 212 -4.22 0.50 33.01
CA LYS A 212 -3.69 1.50 33.97
C LYS A 212 -2.83 0.84 35.05
N GLU A 213 -3.24 -0.34 35.48
CA GLU A 213 -2.55 -1.16 36.49
C GLU A 213 -1.18 -1.59 36.02
N GLU A 214 -1.04 -2.03 34.75
CA GLU A 214 0.24 -2.42 34.15
C GLU A 214 1.20 -1.21 34.06
N VAL A 215 0.68 -0.04 33.68
CA VAL A 215 1.49 1.20 33.63
C VAL A 215 1.96 1.61 35.02
N ASN A 216 1.07 1.57 36.02
CA ASN A 216 1.42 1.91 37.40
C ASN A 216 2.48 0.95 37.94
N GLN A 217 2.30 -0.36 37.78
CA GLN A 217 3.27 -1.36 38.22
C GLN A 217 4.63 -1.14 37.54
N ALA A 218 4.67 -0.90 36.23
CA ALA A 218 5.91 -0.64 35.51
C ALA A 218 6.63 0.63 36.02
N CYS A 219 5.89 1.67 36.41
CA CYS A 219 6.44 2.91 36.99
C CYS A 219 6.93 2.70 38.43
N GLU A 220 6.32 1.80 39.20
CA GLU A 220 6.76 1.47 40.57
C GLU A 220 8.03 0.58 40.55
N GLU A 221 8.10 -0.35 39.59
CA GLU A 221 9.23 -1.31 39.50
C GLU A 221 10.48 -0.73 38.84
N ASN A 222 10.36 0.34 38.02
CA ASN A 222 11.46 0.89 37.23
C ASN A 222 11.62 2.39 37.42
N THR A 223 12.85 2.81 37.66
CA THR A 223 13.20 4.23 37.66
C THR A 223 13.68 4.71 36.29
N VAL A 224 13.65 6.02 36.05
CA VAL A 224 14.24 6.64 34.84
C VAL A 224 15.73 6.27 34.70
N ARG A 225 16.42 6.10 35.82
CA ARG A 225 17.84 5.72 35.86
C ARG A 225 18.02 4.29 35.32
N ASP A 226 17.16 3.36 35.74
CA ASP A 226 17.22 1.96 35.27
C ASP A 226 17.02 1.87 33.75
N VAL A 227 16.07 2.65 33.21
CA VAL A 227 15.85 2.74 31.78
C VAL A 227 17.07 3.33 31.05
N GLN A 228 17.69 4.38 31.60
CA GLN A 228 18.89 4.98 31.01
C GLN A 228 20.10 4.03 31.05
N GLU A 229 20.29 3.31 32.14
CA GLU A 229 21.37 2.33 32.26
C GLU A 229 21.17 1.15 31.30
N TRP A 230 19.96 0.66 31.22
CA TRP A 230 19.59 -0.37 30.24
C TRP A 230 19.82 0.08 28.80
N SER A 231 19.40 1.30 28.47
CA SER A 231 19.57 1.89 27.15
C SER A 231 21.05 2.01 26.77
N LYS A 232 21.89 2.54 27.68
CA LYS A 232 23.35 2.64 27.44
C LYS A 232 24.01 1.29 27.21
N LYS A 233 23.50 0.23 27.86
CA LYS A 233 24.06 -1.11 27.76
C LYS A 233 23.61 -1.84 26.49
N ASN A 234 22.36 -1.64 26.06
CA ASN A 234 21.73 -2.46 25.04
C ASN A 234 21.51 -1.75 23.70
N ILE A 235 21.50 -0.42 23.67
CA ILE A 235 21.32 0.35 22.45
C ILE A 235 22.68 0.87 21.95
N ALA A 236 23.00 0.55 20.70
CA ALA A 236 24.21 1.05 20.08
C ALA A 236 24.16 2.57 19.90
N LYS A 237 25.33 3.24 20.01
CA LYS A 237 25.44 4.68 19.72
C LYS A 237 24.87 5.01 18.35
N THR A 238 24.09 6.07 18.27
CA THR A 238 23.52 6.55 17.00
C THR A 238 24.63 6.96 16.03
N VAL A 239 24.33 6.93 14.73
CA VAL A 239 25.25 7.42 13.69
C VAL A 239 25.67 8.87 13.95
N PHE A 240 24.75 9.70 14.46
CA PHE A 240 25.03 11.08 14.84
C PHE A 240 26.03 11.16 16.00
N SER A 241 25.86 10.36 17.07
CA SER A 241 26.81 10.29 18.18
C SER A 241 28.20 9.83 17.73
N LYS A 242 28.25 8.78 16.88
CA LYS A 242 29.51 8.31 16.29
C LYS A 242 30.19 9.38 15.46
N ARG A 243 29.42 10.09 14.64
CA ARG A 243 29.93 11.19 13.81
C ARG A 243 30.46 12.33 14.67
N LYS A 244 29.74 12.71 15.72
CA LYS A 244 30.17 13.75 16.67
C LYS A 244 31.46 13.37 17.42
N GLU A 245 31.62 12.08 17.75
CA GLU A 245 32.84 11.57 18.39
C GLU A 245 34.04 11.57 17.42
N LEU A 246 33.81 11.18 16.17
CA LEU A 246 34.88 11.14 15.14
C LEU A 246 35.28 12.52 14.63
N LEU A 247 34.31 13.42 14.53
CA LEU A 247 34.51 14.76 14.01
C LEU A 247 34.63 15.79 15.15
N LYS A 248 35.11 15.41 16.32
CA LYS A 248 35.38 16.36 17.42
C LYS A 248 36.14 17.56 16.88
N VAL A 249 35.41 18.49 16.30
CA VAL A 249 35.86 19.85 16.09
C VAL A 249 35.57 20.52 17.39
N GLY A 250 36.64 21.00 18.03
CA GLY A 250 36.64 21.62 19.34
C GLY A 250 35.67 22.77 19.48
#